data_1764ce7291e3c667f200fd05afe63839
#
_entry.id   1764ce7291e3c667f200fd05afe63839
#
_cell.length_a   1.000
_cell.length_b   1.000
_cell.length_c   1.000
_cell.angle_alpha   90.00
_cell.angle_beta   90.00
_cell.angle_gamma   90.00
#
_symmetry.space_group_name_H-M   'P 1'
#
loop_
_entity.id
_entity.type
_entity.pdbx_description
1 polymer ?
#
loop_
_entity_poly.entity_id
_entity_poly.type
_entity_poly.pdbx_seq_one_letter_code
_entity_poly.pdbx_strand_id
1 'polypeptide(L)'
;VGENALLNNTSGNNMGIGTNALYSNTIGSDNIGLGVNVLRSNTTGFSNIGIGSYALTNNTTGAANIAIGQNTLASNTTGGINMAIGNSALNFNTTGINNIGIGHHSLYFNTTGSENMGIGNSVLHRNTTGSFNLGMGVSALYNNTTGKQNIGFGNYTLHNNTTGEGNIGIGPYSLQHNTTGIRNLAIGVNALNSNITGEYNMALGYATMAANTTGANNVAIGAMAFRNGTTGQNNTALGASTLGANITGHGNTVVGYKAGEWIRGNSNIHIGSANIQDVTAELDNVIAIGNGMNLSTTTAYENVILLGHDQANSPKIGMGIYKPDEKLHVAGNIAVGYKKSGPTTYPGIGNYLSFEGTAPWSDGMFPNSDVLAFYRYDYSQDHSQLRLLIGDNEGSGDSFSIGVRPHSAANSGYSRGNIANIANVYSEKFKFAADGQAYKHGSNVWTVFSDARIKENVKPYTKGLKEILQIRPVNFNYKKEADKGDKTYAGVIAQELEKVVPTMVNTTNEKINGVEGIKSVDGNEYTFMLINAVKELSQKVEKLEAEIKTLKSKKK
;
A
#
# COMPACT_ATOMS: atom_id res chain seq x y z
N VAL A 1 46.69 7.85 62.86
CA VAL A 1 45.73 8.35 63.83
C VAL A 1 45.82 9.87 63.81
N GLY A 2 44.75 10.60 63.64
CA GLY A 2 44.71 12.06 63.62
C GLY A 2 44.14 12.62 64.90
N GLU A 3 44.19 13.95 65.07
CA GLU A 3 43.57 14.64 66.19
C GLU A 3 42.07 14.32 66.23
N ASN A 4 41.51 13.93 67.38
CA ASN A 4 40.14 13.57 67.66
C ASN A 4 39.57 12.37 66.81
N ALA A 5 40.44 11.58 66.19
CA ALA A 5 39.98 10.38 65.50
C ALA A 5 39.36 9.36 66.47
N LEU A 6 38.17 8.83 66.20
CA LEU A 6 37.43 7.85 67.01
C LEU A 6 37.21 8.33 68.49
N LEU A 7 37.12 9.65 68.72
CA LEU A 7 37.08 10.21 70.07
C LEU A 7 35.91 9.65 70.91
N ASN A 8 34.75 9.51 70.35
CA ASN A 8 33.52 9.05 71.03
C ASN A 8 33.21 7.56 70.81
N ASN A 9 34.15 6.81 70.19
CA ASN A 9 33.86 5.43 69.74
C ASN A 9 33.79 4.47 70.92
N THR A 10 32.69 3.75 71.05
CA THR A 10 32.46 2.73 72.06
C THR A 10 32.33 1.31 71.52
N SER A 11 32.31 1.16 70.16
CA SER A 11 32.20 -0.12 69.48
C SER A 11 33.52 -0.57 68.85
N GLY A 12 33.62 -1.90 68.51
CA GLY A 12 34.83 -2.49 67.94
C GLY A 12 34.92 -2.37 66.40
N ASN A 13 36.07 -2.79 65.86
CA ASN A 13 36.37 -2.96 64.44
C ASN A 13 36.32 -1.69 63.60
N ASN A 14 36.44 -0.48 64.19
CA ASN A 14 36.44 0.75 63.39
C ASN A 14 37.89 1.19 63.12
N MET A 15 38.19 1.71 61.93
CA MET A 15 39.45 2.30 61.55
C MET A 15 39.31 3.80 61.25
N GLY A 16 39.90 4.70 62.04
CA GLY A 16 39.87 6.15 61.80
C GLY A 16 41.27 6.71 61.65
N ILE A 17 41.63 7.25 60.48
CA ILE A 17 42.90 7.87 60.18
C ILE A 17 42.70 9.25 59.59
N GLY A 18 43.01 10.30 60.27
CA GLY A 18 42.86 11.70 59.90
C GLY A 18 42.17 12.54 60.99
N THR A 19 42.32 13.85 60.94
CA THR A 19 41.72 14.78 61.93
C THR A 19 40.18 14.63 61.87
N ASN A 20 39.56 14.41 63.06
CA ASN A 20 38.13 14.17 63.28
C ASN A 20 37.53 12.98 62.48
N ALA A 21 38.33 12.01 62.05
CA ALA A 21 37.82 10.80 61.43
C ALA A 21 36.96 10.01 62.44
N LEU A 22 35.71 9.69 62.10
CA LEU A 22 34.73 8.98 62.94
C LEU A 22 34.55 9.63 64.33
N TYR A 23 34.62 10.97 64.39
CA TYR A 23 34.57 11.75 65.61
C TYR A 23 33.38 11.44 66.52
N SER A 24 32.19 11.42 65.96
CA SER A 24 30.92 11.21 66.66
C SER A 24 30.49 9.76 66.75
N ASN A 25 31.27 8.79 66.25
CA ASN A 25 30.89 7.40 66.27
C ASN A 25 30.70 6.89 67.70
N THR A 26 29.55 6.27 67.97
CA THR A 26 29.24 5.70 69.26
C THR A 26 29.22 4.16 69.18
N ILE A 27 28.13 3.59 68.71
CA ILE A 27 27.94 2.15 68.63
C ILE A 27 28.06 1.59 67.17
N GLY A 28 28.33 2.44 66.17
CA GLY A 28 28.59 1.98 64.82
C GLY A 28 29.85 1.14 64.72
N SER A 29 29.77 -0.05 64.08
CA SER A 29 30.90 -1.00 63.94
C SER A 29 31.37 -1.15 62.51
N ASP A 30 32.56 -1.70 62.33
CA ASP A 30 33.11 -2.11 61.04
C ASP A 30 33.24 -0.95 60.02
N ASN A 31 33.44 0.29 60.50
CA ASN A 31 33.60 1.45 59.65
C ASN A 31 35.08 1.73 59.36
N ILE A 32 35.43 2.11 58.15
CA ILE A 32 36.76 2.54 57.73
C ILE A 32 36.71 4.01 57.32
N GLY A 33 37.39 4.90 58.00
CA GLY A 33 37.51 6.32 57.70
C GLY A 33 38.96 6.77 57.52
N LEU A 34 39.34 7.12 56.27
CA LEU A 34 40.68 7.63 55.91
C LEU A 34 40.57 9.03 55.31
N GLY A 35 40.91 10.08 56.07
CA GLY A 35 40.85 11.46 55.60
C GLY A 35 40.38 12.44 56.69
N VAL A 36 40.49 13.74 56.42
CA VAL A 36 40.00 14.81 57.32
C VAL A 36 38.48 14.86 57.32
N ASN A 37 37.83 14.87 58.50
CA ASN A 37 36.38 14.92 58.70
C ASN A 37 35.59 13.79 58.00
N VAL A 38 36.22 12.68 57.68
CA VAL A 38 35.56 11.51 57.12
C VAL A 38 34.66 10.85 58.15
N LEU A 39 33.41 10.52 57.81
CA LEU A 39 32.44 9.91 58.73
C LEU A 39 32.30 10.67 60.05
N ARG A 40 32.58 11.98 60.06
CA ARG A 40 32.64 12.78 61.26
C ARG A 40 31.42 12.70 62.16
N SER A 41 30.21 12.76 61.53
CA SER A 41 28.91 12.75 62.22
C SER A 41 28.29 11.36 62.40
N ASN A 42 29.00 10.28 62.00
CA ASN A 42 28.48 8.93 62.16
C ASN A 42 28.23 8.60 63.64
N THR A 43 27.08 8.11 63.97
CA THR A 43 26.69 7.72 65.31
C THR A 43 26.55 6.21 65.46
N THR A 44 25.58 5.64 64.72
CA THR A 44 25.24 4.21 64.76
C THR A 44 25.41 3.50 63.42
N GLY A 45 25.75 4.25 62.35
CA GLY A 45 26.01 3.66 61.04
C GLY A 45 27.15 2.65 61.08
N PHE A 46 27.00 1.54 60.37
CA PHE A 46 27.95 0.43 60.37
C PHE A 46 28.36 0.02 58.95
N SER A 47 29.49 -0.65 58.85
CA SER A 47 30.04 -1.17 57.59
C SER A 47 30.25 -0.10 56.50
N ASN A 48 30.55 1.14 56.89
CA ASN A 48 30.82 2.22 55.92
C ASN A 48 32.30 2.33 55.61
N ILE A 49 32.67 2.57 54.36
CA ILE A 49 34.04 2.86 53.91
C ILE A 49 34.06 4.30 53.39
N GLY A 50 34.77 5.18 54.09
CA GLY A 50 35.04 6.56 53.68
C GLY A 50 36.53 6.79 53.44
N ILE A 51 36.93 7.16 52.22
CA ILE A 51 38.34 7.47 51.88
C ILE A 51 38.36 8.82 51.12
N GLY A 52 38.92 9.82 51.74
CA GLY A 52 39.00 11.19 51.21
C GLY A 52 38.45 12.22 52.19
N SER A 53 38.92 13.47 52.10
CA SER A 53 38.45 14.54 52.98
C SER A 53 36.97 14.80 52.79
N TYR A 54 36.22 14.86 53.89
CA TYR A 54 34.78 15.08 53.95
C TYR A 54 33.93 13.95 53.32
N ALA A 55 34.47 12.77 53.03
CA ALA A 55 33.68 11.62 52.61
C ALA A 55 32.74 11.17 53.73
N LEU A 56 31.41 11.02 53.44
CA LEU A 56 30.38 10.65 54.42
C LEU A 56 30.34 11.54 55.67
N THR A 57 30.77 12.81 55.58
CA THR A 57 30.96 13.68 56.76
C THR A 57 29.69 13.85 57.60
N ASN A 58 28.50 13.90 56.99
CA ASN A 58 27.21 14.05 57.68
C ASN A 58 26.47 12.73 57.91
N ASN A 59 27.05 11.59 57.57
CA ASN A 59 26.41 10.29 57.82
C ASN A 59 26.10 10.14 59.31
N THR A 60 24.88 9.77 59.66
CA THR A 60 24.47 9.53 61.05
C THR A 60 24.21 8.06 61.32
N THR A 61 23.22 7.48 60.65
CA THR A 61 22.80 6.10 60.81
C THR A 61 22.90 5.27 59.53
N GLY A 62 23.24 5.90 58.38
CA GLY A 62 23.41 5.22 57.09
C GLY A 62 24.48 4.13 57.18
N ALA A 63 24.20 2.95 56.58
CA ALA A 63 25.05 1.78 56.66
C ALA A 63 25.45 1.23 55.29
N ALA A 64 26.53 0.49 55.25
CA ALA A 64 27.03 -0.19 54.06
C ALA A 64 27.30 0.75 52.88
N ASN A 65 27.74 1.98 53.11
CA ASN A 65 28.11 2.93 52.07
C ASN A 65 29.62 2.85 51.76
N ILE A 66 29.98 2.98 50.50
CA ILE A 66 31.34 3.10 50.00
C ILE A 66 31.51 4.49 49.40
N ALA A 67 32.38 5.33 49.99
CA ALA A 67 32.64 6.69 49.53
C ALA A 67 34.16 6.90 49.36
N ILE A 68 34.61 6.99 48.09
CA ILE A 68 36.03 7.16 47.76
C ILE A 68 36.23 8.44 46.94
N GLY A 69 36.82 9.45 47.54
CA GLY A 69 37.04 10.76 46.92
C GLY A 69 36.68 11.91 47.86
N GLN A 70 37.14 13.11 47.54
CA GLN A 70 36.81 14.32 48.31
C GLN A 70 35.34 14.66 48.18
N ASN A 71 34.64 15.02 49.26
CA ASN A 71 33.24 15.40 49.35
C ASN A 71 32.25 14.32 48.81
N THR A 72 32.65 13.07 48.82
CA THR A 72 31.82 11.96 48.35
C THR A 72 30.77 11.63 49.39
N LEU A 73 29.46 11.53 48.99
CA LEU A 73 28.35 11.29 49.93
C LEU A 73 28.36 12.24 51.15
N ALA A 74 28.83 13.48 50.97
CA ALA A 74 29.07 14.38 52.09
C ALA A 74 27.81 14.73 52.86
N SER A 75 26.66 14.83 52.20
CA SER A 75 25.37 15.17 52.81
C SER A 75 24.55 13.95 53.24
N ASN A 76 25.07 12.73 53.06
CA ASN A 76 24.31 11.52 53.42
C ASN A 76 24.01 11.52 54.93
N THR A 77 22.77 11.21 55.28
CA THR A 77 22.36 11.12 56.70
C THR A 77 21.98 9.67 57.06
N THR A 78 20.94 9.16 56.43
CA THR A 78 20.40 7.83 56.72
C THR A 78 20.45 6.88 55.51
N GLY A 79 20.81 7.39 54.30
CA GLY A 79 20.96 6.58 53.12
C GLY A 79 21.97 5.46 53.28
N GLY A 80 21.63 4.26 52.80
CA GLY A 80 22.48 3.06 52.92
C GLY A 80 22.71 2.38 51.57
N ILE A 81 23.73 1.51 51.55
CA ILE A 81 24.09 0.68 50.39
C ILE A 81 24.43 1.55 49.15
N ASN A 82 24.97 2.72 49.33
CA ASN A 82 25.41 3.56 48.22
C ASN A 82 26.89 3.35 47.93
N MET A 83 27.28 3.34 46.66
CA MET A 83 28.66 3.33 46.20
C MET A 83 28.96 4.63 45.44
N ALA A 84 29.88 5.45 45.97
CA ALA A 84 30.28 6.69 45.34
C ALA A 84 31.82 6.74 45.22
N ILE A 85 32.31 6.85 43.99
CA ILE A 85 33.74 6.89 43.67
C ILE A 85 34.03 8.08 42.75
N GLY A 86 34.82 9.03 43.21
CA GLY A 86 35.16 10.23 42.46
C GLY A 86 34.88 11.51 43.25
N ASN A 87 35.50 12.61 42.88
CA ASN A 87 35.30 13.89 43.57
C ASN A 87 33.81 14.29 43.50
N SER A 88 33.20 14.54 44.66
CA SER A 88 31.82 14.98 44.83
C SER A 88 30.76 14.06 44.20
N ALA A 89 31.04 12.78 44.03
CA ALA A 89 30.01 11.81 43.62
C ALA A 89 28.97 11.67 44.75
N LEU A 90 27.67 11.67 44.40
CA LEU A 90 26.54 11.59 45.34
C LEU A 90 26.61 12.62 46.48
N ASN A 91 27.20 13.78 46.23
CA ASN A 91 27.52 14.76 47.29
C ASN A 91 26.28 15.13 48.14
N PHE A 92 25.14 15.44 47.51
CA PHE A 92 23.89 15.89 48.15
C PHE A 92 22.93 14.74 48.50
N ASN A 93 23.32 13.47 48.34
CA ASN A 93 22.46 12.38 48.79
C ASN A 93 22.15 12.51 50.28
N THR A 94 20.88 12.43 50.67
CA THR A 94 20.47 12.50 52.06
C THR A 94 19.94 11.16 52.56
N THR A 95 18.90 10.65 51.97
CA THR A 95 18.22 9.39 52.34
C THR A 95 18.16 8.37 51.24
N GLY A 96 18.58 8.70 50.00
CA GLY A 96 18.62 7.78 48.87
C GLY A 96 19.45 6.53 49.16
N ILE A 97 18.95 5.37 48.71
CA ILE A 97 19.60 4.06 48.93
C ILE A 97 19.90 3.35 47.60
N ASN A 98 20.85 2.41 47.66
CA ASN A 98 21.21 1.56 46.52
C ASN A 98 21.69 2.36 45.27
N ASN A 99 22.28 3.52 45.44
CA ASN A 99 22.81 4.31 44.33
C ASN A 99 24.29 3.99 44.07
N ILE A 100 24.66 3.94 42.77
CA ILE A 100 26.05 3.81 42.33
C ILE A 100 26.46 5.06 41.56
N GLY A 101 27.38 5.84 42.07
CA GLY A 101 27.92 7.03 41.41
C GLY A 101 29.43 6.91 41.21
N ILE A 102 29.90 6.67 39.98
CA ILE A 102 31.33 6.56 39.68
C ILE A 102 31.73 7.63 38.66
N GLY A 103 32.58 8.56 39.10
CA GLY A 103 33.04 9.68 38.29
C GLY A 103 32.87 11.03 38.99
N HIS A 104 33.56 12.05 38.50
CA HIS A 104 33.44 13.43 39.00
C HIS A 104 32.00 13.92 38.84
N HIS A 105 31.38 14.42 39.93
CA HIS A 105 30.01 14.92 39.99
C HIS A 105 28.93 13.94 39.48
N SER A 106 29.18 12.63 39.49
CA SER A 106 28.13 11.65 39.19
C SER A 106 27.06 11.67 40.29
N LEU A 107 25.77 11.77 39.92
CA LEU A 107 24.63 11.84 40.84
C LEU A 107 24.74 12.98 41.87
N TYR A 108 25.39 14.08 41.50
CA TYR A 108 25.81 15.13 42.44
C TYR A 108 24.65 15.68 43.29
N PHE A 109 23.53 16.06 42.69
CA PHE A 109 22.35 16.61 43.38
C PHE A 109 21.31 15.54 43.79
N ASN A 110 21.63 14.25 43.72
CA ASN A 110 20.68 13.25 44.21
C ASN A 110 20.36 13.51 45.69
N THR A 111 19.09 13.58 46.05
CA THR A 111 18.69 13.79 47.44
C THR A 111 18.04 12.54 48.02
N THR A 112 16.93 12.11 47.50
CA THR A 112 16.15 10.96 47.96
C THR A 112 15.98 9.87 46.90
N GLY A 113 16.43 10.14 45.64
CA GLY A 113 16.41 9.17 44.56
C GLY A 113 17.17 7.90 44.90
N SER A 114 16.64 6.75 44.57
CA SER A 114 17.19 5.44 44.92
C SER A 114 17.34 4.55 43.67
N GLU A 115 18.22 3.56 43.78
CA GLU A 115 18.46 2.58 42.75
C GLU A 115 18.92 3.20 41.42
N ASN A 116 19.66 4.29 41.47
CA ASN A 116 20.27 4.93 40.31
C ASN A 116 21.73 4.47 40.14
N MET A 117 22.14 4.28 38.88
CA MET A 117 23.52 4.01 38.52
C MET A 117 24.04 5.08 37.55
N GLY A 118 25.07 5.83 37.97
CA GLY A 118 25.73 6.84 37.14
C GLY A 118 27.22 6.55 37.01
N ILE A 119 27.71 6.27 35.80
CA ILE A 119 29.14 6.01 35.54
C ILE A 119 29.65 6.96 34.46
N GLY A 120 30.54 7.87 34.87
CA GLY A 120 31.13 8.90 34.02
C GLY A 120 31.10 10.29 34.64
N ASN A 121 31.67 11.27 33.96
CA ASN A 121 31.67 12.65 34.42
C ASN A 121 30.27 13.26 34.31
N SER A 122 29.75 13.83 35.40
CA SER A 122 28.48 14.56 35.49
C SER A 122 27.25 13.77 34.98
N VAL A 123 27.27 12.46 35.16
CA VAL A 123 26.12 11.60 34.84
C VAL A 123 25.04 11.79 35.91
N LEU A 124 23.75 11.91 35.49
CA LEU A 124 22.63 12.12 36.41
C LEU A 124 22.87 13.29 37.38
N HIS A 125 23.62 14.31 36.94
CA HIS A 125 24.12 15.38 37.78
C HIS A 125 23.03 16.08 38.58
N ARG A 126 21.90 16.40 37.94
CA ARG A 126 20.77 17.13 38.55
C ARG A 126 19.65 16.20 39.07
N ASN A 127 19.87 14.89 39.11
CA ASN A 127 18.85 13.99 39.65
C ASN A 127 18.57 14.38 41.11
N THR A 128 17.30 14.58 41.45
CA THR A 128 16.89 14.89 42.84
C THR A 128 16.17 13.72 43.48
N THR A 129 15.03 13.34 42.94
CA THR A 129 14.15 12.29 43.44
C THR A 129 13.91 11.16 42.45
N GLY A 130 14.42 11.28 41.21
CA GLY A 130 14.33 10.25 40.19
C GLY A 130 14.99 8.95 40.64
N SER A 131 14.40 7.81 40.32
CA SER A 131 14.86 6.48 40.76
C SER A 131 14.90 5.49 39.59
N PHE A 132 15.67 4.42 39.77
CA PHE A 132 15.80 3.36 38.74
C PHE A 132 16.43 3.86 37.43
N ASN A 133 17.22 4.92 37.44
CA ASN A 133 17.88 5.44 36.24
C ASN A 133 19.28 4.84 36.10
N LEU A 134 19.66 4.51 34.86
CA LEU A 134 20.96 4.01 34.49
C LEU A 134 21.63 4.94 33.48
N GLY A 135 22.65 5.64 33.86
CA GLY A 135 23.44 6.53 33.01
C GLY A 135 24.89 6.08 32.86
N MET A 136 25.41 6.04 31.63
CA MET A 136 26.83 5.77 31.37
C MET A 136 27.34 6.64 30.21
N GLY A 137 28.42 7.40 30.47
CA GLY A 137 29.03 8.34 29.53
C GLY A 137 29.07 9.76 30.07
N VAL A 138 29.78 10.66 29.40
CA VAL A 138 29.85 12.06 29.82
C VAL A 138 28.48 12.73 29.71
N SER A 139 28.00 13.32 30.80
CA SER A 139 26.74 14.08 30.88
C SER A 139 25.52 13.30 30.41
N ALA A 140 25.50 11.97 30.48
CA ALA A 140 24.30 11.18 30.26
C ALA A 140 23.27 11.49 31.35
N LEU A 141 22.01 11.72 30.97
CA LEU A 141 20.91 12.07 31.89
C LEU A 141 21.21 13.30 32.78
N TYR A 142 22.04 14.23 32.31
CA TYR A 142 22.56 15.33 33.13
C TYR A 142 21.47 16.14 33.86
N ASN A 143 20.42 16.55 33.15
CA ASN A 143 19.33 17.38 33.66
C ASN A 143 18.16 16.58 34.25
N ASN A 144 18.25 15.26 34.35
CA ASN A 144 17.19 14.47 34.97
C ASN A 144 16.89 14.98 36.38
N THR A 145 15.66 15.31 36.69
CA THR A 145 15.27 15.77 38.03
C THR A 145 14.45 14.72 38.76
N THR A 146 13.31 14.40 38.25
CA THR A 146 12.35 13.44 38.83
C THR A 146 12.04 12.24 37.94
N GLY A 147 12.53 12.25 36.69
CA GLY A 147 12.34 11.16 35.74
C GLY A 147 12.84 9.81 36.27
N LYS A 148 12.12 8.73 35.95
CA LYS A 148 12.40 7.38 36.46
C LYS A 148 12.57 6.38 35.33
N GLN A 149 13.27 5.27 35.64
CA GLN A 149 13.39 4.13 34.73
C GLN A 149 14.01 4.49 33.36
N ASN A 150 14.86 5.51 33.32
CA ASN A 150 15.56 5.90 32.10
C ASN A 150 16.89 5.18 31.96
N ILE A 151 17.25 4.77 30.75
CA ILE A 151 18.57 4.17 30.44
C ILE A 151 19.26 5.05 29.41
N GLY A 152 20.45 5.55 29.74
CA GLY A 152 21.26 6.40 28.88
C GLY A 152 22.69 5.89 28.74
N PHE A 153 23.06 5.31 27.59
CA PHE A 153 24.41 4.88 27.25
C PHE A 153 25.00 5.70 26.12
N GLY A 154 25.98 6.52 26.43
CA GLY A 154 26.69 7.39 25.49
C GLY A 154 26.81 8.82 25.98
N ASN A 155 27.73 9.57 25.39
CA ASN A 155 27.93 10.97 25.76
C ASN A 155 26.67 11.79 25.36
N TYR A 156 26.20 12.64 26.28
CA TYR A 156 25.06 13.53 26.12
C TYR A 156 23.75 12.81 25.78
N THR A 157 23.64 11.51 26.05
CA THR A 157 22.40 10.74 25.87
C THR A 157 21.38 11.19 26.92
N LEU A 158 20.11 11.46 26.48
CA LEU A 158 19.06 11.95 27.38
C LEU A 158 19.47 13.18 28.21
N HIS A 159 20.39 14.00 27.69
CA HIS A 159 21.03 15.08 28.43
C HIS A 159 20.03 16.06 29.07
N ASN A 160 18.98 16.45 28.33
CA ASN A 160 17.99 17.42 28.78
C ASN A 160 16.74 16.78 29.40
N ASN A 161 16.69 15.47 29.59
CA ASN A 161 15.55 14.82 30.23
C ASN A 161 15.34 15.46 31.62
N THR A 162 14.12 15.86 31.91
CA THR A 162 13.77 16.44 33.23
C THR A 162 12.85 15.49 34.00
N THR A 163 11.67 15.24 33.48
CA THR A 163 10.64 14.42 34.11
C THR A 163 10.23 13.20 33.25
N GLY A 164 10.77 13.08 32.02
CA GLY A 164 10.47 11.95 31.15
C GLY A 164 10.83 10.60 31.79
N GLU A 165 10.00 9.59 31.59
CA GLU A 165 10.12 8.27 32.22
C GLU A 165 10.19 7.15 31.18
N GLY A 166 10.92 6.07 31.52
CA GLY A 166 10.98 4.86 30.73
C GLY A 166 11.68 5.01 29.37
N ASN A 167 12.50 6.02 29.19
CA ASN A 167 13.22 6.22 27.94
C ASN A 167 14.51 5.40 27.89
N ILE A 168 14.83 4.84 26.74
CA ILE A 168 16.08 4.13 26.48
C ILE A 168 16.84 4.85 25.36
N GLY A 169 17.99 5.41 25.68
CA GLY A 169 18.90 6.03 24.73
C GLY A 169 20.24 5.27 24.71
N ILE A 170 20.65 4.79 23.54
CA ILE A 170 21.95 4.13 23.35
C ILE A 170 22.67 4.74 22.16
N GLY A 171 23.78 5.38 22.40
CA GLY A 171 24.59 6.09 21.42
C GLY A 171 24.70 7.58 21.72
N PRO A 172 25.85 8.22 21.38
CA PRO A 172 26.04 9.65 21.61
C PRO A 172 24.88 10.49 21.04
N TYR A 173 24.43 11.46 21.85
CA TYR A 173 23.36 12.42 21.48
C TYR A 173 21.98 11.79 21.20
N SER A 174 21.75 10.50 21.50
CA SER A 174 20.42 9.93 21.40
C SER A 174 19.48 10.53 22.45
N LEU A 175 18.25 10.93 22.04
CA LEU A 175 17.27 11.61 22.89
C LEU A 175 17.84 12.84 23.63
N GLN A 176 18.84 13.52 23.05
CA GLN A 176 19.56 14.59 23.75
C GLN A 176 18.63 15.69 24.29
N HIS A 177 17.66 16.12 23.51
CA HIS A 177 16.76 17.23 23.86
C HIS A 177 15.43 16.77 24.48
N ASN A 178 15.25 15.47 24.75
CA ASN A 178 14.04 15.00 25.43
C ASN A 178 13.87 15.72 26.77
N THR A 179 12.70 16.24 27.04
CA THR A 179 12.41 16.90 28.33
C THR A 179 11.40 16.10 29.14
N THR A 180 10.19 15.91 28.61
CA THR A 180 9.07 15.24 29.27
C THR A 180 8.56 14.02 28.51
N GLY A 181 9.07 13.76 27.29
CA GLY A 181 8.68 12.60 26.50
C GLY A 181 8.95 11.27 27.22
N ILE A 182 8.07 10.31 27.06
CA ILE A 182 8.11 9.03 27.79
C ILE A 182 8.20 7.83 26.85
N ARG A 183 8.79 6.73 27.37
CA ARG A 183 8.78 5.41 26.71
C ARG A 183 9.31 5.42 25.28
N ASN A 184 10.30 6.24 25.00
CA ASN A 184 11.00 6.26 23.73
C ASN A 184 12.20 5.31 23.75
N LEU A 185 12.42 4.60 22.65
CA LEU A 185 13.60 3.78 22.41
C LEU A 185 14.42 4.38 21.26
N ALA A 186 15.62 4.85 21.56
CA ALA A 186 16.55 5.43 20.59
C ALA A 186 17.91 4.73 20.64
N ILE A 187 18.25 4.00 19.58
CA ILE A 187 19.54 3.29 19.46
C ILE A 187 20.28 3.79 18.21
N GLY A 188 21.37 4.48 18.42
CA GLY A 188 22.21 5.05 17.37
C GLY A 188 22.61 6.49 17.67
N VAL A 189 23.70 6.94 17.04
CA VAL A 189 24.15 8.34 17.15
C VAL A 189 23.07 9.27 16.61
N ASN A 190 22.68 10.29 17.36
CA ASN A 190 21.63 11.25 17.04
C ASN A 190 20.23 10.63 16.80
N ALA A 191 19.94 9.41 17.23
CA ALA A 191 18.60 8.86 17.17
C ALA A 191 17.65 9.66 18.09
N LEU A 192 16.49 10.12 17.57
CA LEU A 192 15.53 10.97 18.28
C LEU A 192 16.17 12.20 18.96
N ASN A 193 17.23 12.74 18.37
CA ASN A 193 18.02 13.81 19.00
C ASN A 193 17.17 15.01 19.46
N SER A 194 16.26 15.50 18.61
CA SER A 194 15.45 16.71 18.86
C SER A 194 14.13 16.43 19.58
N ASN A 195 13.86 15.19 20.02
CA ASN A 195 12.61 14.88 20.71
C ASN A 195 12.47 15.74 21.96
N ILE A 196 11.31 16.38 22.13
CA ILE A 196 11.03 17.23 23.29
C ILE A 196 9.99 16.56 24.18
N THR A 197 8.80 16.32 23.64
CA THR A 197 7.66 15.74 24.35
C THR A 197 7.09 14.50 23.66
N GLY A 198 7.63 14.10 22.50
CA GLY A 198 7.16 12.92 21.77
C GLY A 198 7.28 11.64 22.62
N GLU A 199 6.30 10.74 22.45
CA GLU A 199 6.13 9.56 23.28
C GLU A 199 6.04 8.27 22.44
N TYR A 200 6.41 7.13 23.04
CA TYR A 200 6.26 5.81 22.44
C TYR A 200 6.91 5.66 21.07
N ASN A 201 7.99 6.38 20.80
CA ASN A 201 8.72 6.28 19.55
C ASN A 201 9.83 5.23 19.64
N MET A 202 10.03 4.48 18.55
CA MET A 202 11.14 3.54 18.37
C MET A 202 12.03 3.97 17.21
N ALA A 203 13.29 4.31 17.48
CA ALA A 203 14.25 4.78 16.48
C ALA A 203 15.55 3.96 16.58
N LEU A 204 15.85 3.15 15.56
CA LEU A 204 17.06 2.33 15.48
C LEU A 204 17.87 2.70 14.23
N GLY A 205 19.04 3.28 14.45
CA GLY A 205 20.00 3.66 13.41
C GLY A 205 20.55 5.07 13.58
N TYR A 206 21.55 5.40 12.78
CA TYR A 206 22.17 6.73 12.75
C TYR A 206 21.16 7.80 12.31
N ALA A 207 21.00 8.86 13.09
CA ALA A 207 20.13 10.00 12.81
C ALA A 207 18.68 9.62 12.45
N THR A 208 18.18 8.49 12.95
CA THR A 208 16.80 8.04 12.77
C THR A 208 15.88 8.94 13.58
N MET A 209 14.82 9.48 12.94
CA MET A 209 13.88 10.42 13.56
C MET A 209 14.55 11.63 14.23
N ALA A 210 15.70 12.09 13.69
CA ALA A 210 16.52 13.10 14.36
C ALA A 210 15.81 14.44 14.61
N ALA A 211 14.86 14.82 13.75
CA ALA A 211 14.11 16.08 13.86
C ALA A 211 12.79 15.95 14.64
N ASN A 212 12.42 14.76 15.13
CA ASN A 212 11.16 14.59 15.86
C ASN A 212 11.13 15.50 17.09
N THR A 213 10.03 16.22 17.28
CA THR A 213 9.84 17.11 18.44
C THR A 213 8.72 16.62 19.35
N THR A 214 7.52 16.43 18.79
CA THR A 214 6.30 16.05 19.52
C THR A 214 5.59 14.84 18.91
N GLY A 215 6.09 14.31 17.77
CA GLY A 215 5.53 13.13 17.14
C GLY A 215 5.55 11.90 18.04
N ALA A 216 4.50 11.08 18.00
CA ALA A 216 4.30 9.94 18.89
C ALA A 216 3.95 8.65 18.13
N ASN A 217 4.19 7.50 18.80
CA ASN A 217 3.85 6.17 18.27
C ASN A 217 4.49 5.85 16.91
N ASN A 218 5.69 6.37 16.65
CA ASN A 218 6.38 6.11 15.40
C ASN A 218 7.41 4.98 15.58
N VAL A 219 7.54 4.14 14.56
CA VAL A 219 8.57 3.12 14.44
C VAL A 219 9.45 3.44 13.24
N ALA A 220 10.73 3.70 13.47
CA ALA A 220 11.70 3.94 12.40
C ALA A 220 12.97 3.10 12.62
N ILE A 221 13.32 2.30 11.62
CA ILE A 221 14.49 1.42 11.65
C ILE A 221 15.31 1.61 10.37
N GLY A 222 16.55 2.04 10.54
CA GLY A 222 17.47 2.29 9.44
C GLY A 222 18.15 3.66 9.56
N ALA A 223 19.33 3.81 9.01
CA ALA A 223 20.03 5.10 9.01
C ALA A 223 19.18 6.17 8.32
N MET A 224 18.98 7.31 8.98
CA MET A 224 18.20 8.45 8.49
C MET A 224 16.72 8.13 8.14
N ALA A 225 16.15 7.01 8.62
CA ALA A 225 14.73 6.72 8.49
C ALA A 225 13.90 7.78 9.22
N PHE A 226 12.86 8.31 8.56
CA PHE A 226 11.97 9.35 9.06
C PHE A 226 12.70 10.56 9.67
N ARG A 227 13.85 10.93 9.06
CA ARG A 227 14.79 11.91 9.64
C ARG A 227 14.17 13.27 9.91
N ASN A 228 13.35 13.80 9.01
CA ASN A 228 12.79 15.15 9.08
C ASN A 228 11.38 15.22 9.69
N GLY A 229 10.80 14.10 10.11
CA GLY A 229 9.51 14.07 10.80
C GLY A 229 9.57 14.86 12.12
N THR A 230 8.68 15.84 12.28
CA THR A 230 8.66 16.69 13.49
C THR A 230 7.50 16.37 14.41
N THR A 231 6.26 16.32 13.90
CA THR A 231 5.03 16.13 14.64
C THR A 231 4.21 14.93 14.18
N GLY A 232 4.65 14.22 13.12
CA GLY A 232 3.97 13.06 12.57
C GLY A 232 3.77 11.95 13.61
N GLN A 233 2.64 11.24 13.54
CA GLN A 233 2.26 10.19 14.48
C GLN A 233 1.92 8.88 13.75
N ASN A 234 2.06 7.76 14.46
CA ASN A 234 1.66 6.45 13.97
C ASN A 234 2.33 6.02 12.64
N ASN A 235 3.55 6.49 12.37
CA ASN A 235 4.27 6.13 11.16
C ASN A 235 5.18 4.92 11.40
N THR A 236 5.30 4.06 10.39
CA THR A 236 6.24 2.94 10.34
C THR A 236 7.19 3.12 9.16
N ALA A 237 8.48 3.29 9.42
CA ALA A 237 9.52 3.51 8.43
C ALA A 237 10.65 2.48 8.59
N LEU A 238 10.72 1.48 7.72
CA LEU A 238 11.70 0.39 7.77
C LEU A 238 12.64 0.43 6.55
N GLY A 239 13.87 0.81 6.77
CA GLY A 239 14.91 0.92 5.74
C GLY A 239 15.66 2.24 5.82
N ALA A 240 16.87 2.30 5.26
CA ALA A 240 17.65 3.54 5.28
C ALA A 240 16.99 4.62 4.40
N SER A 241 16.95 5.85 4.90
CA SER A 241 16.35 7.04 4.25
C SER A 241 14.87 6.88 3.86
N THR A 242 14.12 5.97 4.48
CA THR A 242 12.67 5.85 4.28
C THR A 242 11.95 7.08 4.85
N LEU A 243 10.88 7.53 4.18
CA LEU A 243 10.01 8.61 4.67
C LEU A 243 10.79 9.90 5.03
N GLY A 244 11.89 10.16 4.31
CA GLY A 244 12.88 11.18 4.70
C GLY A 244 12.37 12.62 4.69
N ALA A 245 11.49 12.99 3.77
CA ALA A 245 10.94 14.34 3.60
C ALA A 245 9.58 14.58 4.30
N ASN A 246 9.00 13.56 4.92
CA ASN A 246 7.75 13.72 5.66
C ASN A 246 7.99 14.52 6.94
N ILE A 247 7.30 15.63 7.08
CA ILE A 247 7.45 16.53 8.25
C ILE A 247 6.35 16.29 9.27
N THR A 248 5.10 16.25 8.82
CA THR A 248 3.91 16.23 9.68
C THR A 248 2.96 15.06 9.41
N GLY A 249 3.19 14.27 8.35
CA GLY A 249 2.27 13.19 7.95
C GLY A 249 2.08 12.10 8.99
N HIS A 250 0.88 11.52 9.02
CA HIS A 250 0.45 10.53 9.99
C HIS A 250 0.07 9.20 9.34
N GLY A 251 0.24 8.09 10.07
CA GLY A 251 -0.29 6.79 9.68
C GLY A 251 0.35 6.16 8.45
N ASN A 252 1.55 6.58 8.08
CA ASN A 252 2.25 6.02 6.91
C ASN A 252 3.00 4.74 7.27
N THR A 253 2.94 3.74 6.38
CA THR A 253 3.72 2.50 6.47
C THR A 253 4.65 2.40 5.27
N VAL A 254 5.96 2.51 5.50
CA VAL A 254 6.95 2.60 4.44
C VAL A 254 8.07 1.59 4.68
N VAL A 255 8.32 0.70 3.71
CA VAL A 255 9.31 -0.37 3.82
C VAL A 255 10.21 -0.43 2.58
N GLY A 256 11.51 -0.31 2.78
CA GLY A 256 12.53 -0.42 1.74
C GLY A 256 13.54 0.74 1.76
N TYR A 257 14.67 0.56 1.09
CA TYR A 257 15.70 1.60 0.95
C TYR A 257 15.13 2.80 0.19
N LYS A 258 15.16 4.01 0.78
CA LYS A 258 14.60 5.24 0.21
C LYS A 258 13.13 5.13 -0.21
N ALA A 259 12.41 4.16 0.33
CA ALA A 259 10.98 4.05 0.07
C ALA A 259 10.26 5.30 0.60
N GLY A 260 9.37 5.86 -0.20
CA GLY A 260 8.61 7.04 0.18
C GLY A 260 9.44 8.22 0.68
N GLU A 261 10.70 8.39 0.21
CA GLU A 261 11.61 9.45 0.69
C GLU A 261 10.98 10.85 0.64
N TRP A 262 10.11 11.11 -0.35
CA TRP A 262 9.50 12.41 -0.61
C TRP A 262 8.00 12.51 -0.27
N ILE A 263 7.42 11.50 0.37
CA ILE A 263 6.01 11.54 0.78
C ILE A 263 5.80 12.62 1.86
N ARG A 264 4.73 13.41 1.71
CA ARG A 264 4.37 14.47 2.66
C ARG A 264 2.98 14.30 3.31
N GLY A 265 2.12 13.41 2.80
CA GLY A 265 0.74 13.20 3.25
C GLY A 265 0.56 12.09 4.27
N ASN A 266 -0.67 11.57 4.36
CA ASN A 266 -1.14 10.70 5.42
C ASN A 266 -1.62 9.35 4.91
N SER A 267 -1.60 8.33 5.79
CA SER A 267 -2.22 7.02 5.56
C SER A 267 -1.71 6.29 4.30
N ASN A 268 -0.45 6.47 3.94
CA ASN A 268 0.16 5.85 2.78
C ASN A 268 0.84 4.52 3.14
N ILE A 269 0.80 3.58 2.21
CA ILE A 269 1.55 2.32 2.29
C ILE A 269 2.51 2.25 1.11
N HIS A 270 3.82 2.26 1.38
CA HIS A 270 4.85 2.16 0.36
C HIS A 270 5.80 1.01 0.65
N ILE A 271 5.88 0.05 -0.26
CA ILE A 271 6.75 -1.12 -0.15
C ILE A 271 7.59 -1.23 -1.41
N GLY A 272 8.92 -1.20 -1.24
CA GLY A 272 9.88 -1.30 -2.33
C GLY A 272 10.99 -0.27 -2.21
N SER A 273 12.00 -0.35 -3.09
CA SER A 273 13.16 0.55 -3.05
C SER A 273 12.93 1.78 -3.93
N ALA A 274 13.31 2.97 -3.43
CA ALA A 274 13.31 4.24 -4.16
C ALA A 274 12.02 4.44 -5.00
N ASN A 275 10.88 4.13 -4.43
CA ASN A 275 9.64 3.98 -5.19
C ASN A 275 8.87 5.29 -5.44
N ILE A 276 9.31 6.41 -4.89
CA ILE A 276 8.74 7.73 -5.21
C ILE A 276 9.85 8.77 -5.15
N GLN A 277 10.06 9.49 -6.24
CA GLN A 277 11.03 10.57 -6.33
C GLN A 277 10.34 11.89 -6.65
N ASP A 278 10.80 12.99 -6.03
CA ASP A 278 10.44 14.39 -6.34
C ASP A 278 8.94 14.75 -6.31
N VAL A 279 8.15 14.14 -5.44
CA VAL A 279 6.74 14.53 -5.28
C VAL A 279 6.64 15.76 -4.39
N THR A 280 6.19 16.88 -4.95
CA THR A 280 5.90 18.12 -4.20
C THR A 280 4.46 18.15 -3.67
N ALA A 281 3.56 17.33 -4.21
CA ALA A 281 2.18 17.21 -3.80
C ALA A 281 2.02 16.34 -2.55
N GLU A 282 1.01 16.61 -1.74
CA GLU A 282 0.59 15.71 -0.66
C GLU A 282 -0.05 14.46 -1.26
N LEU A 283 0.31 13.31 -0.72
CA LEU A 283 -0.24 12.00 -1.10
C LEU A 283 -1.03 11.46 0.07
N ASP A 284 -2.32 11.22 -0.10
CA ASP A 284 -3.17 10.67 0.94
C ASP A 284 -3.83 9.35 0.52
N ASN A 285 -3.77 8.35 1.40
CA ASN A 285 -4.35 7.02 1.17
C ASN A 285 -3.82 6.32 -0.09
N VAL A 286 -2.54 6.48 -0.41
CA VAL A 286 -1.89 5.83 -1.55
C VAL A 286 -1.23 4.53 -1.10
N ILE A 287 -1.54 3.43 -1.79
CA ILE A 287 -0.83 2.16 -1.66
C ILE A 287 0.09 2.00 -2.86
N ALA A 288 1.41 1.99 -2.66
CA ALA A 288 2.40 1.82 -3.71
C ALA A 288 3.32 0.64 -3.39
N ILE A 289 3.28 -0.40 -4.22
CA ILE A 289 4.11 -1.59 -4.07
C ILE A 289 4.92 -1.80 -5.34
N GLY A 290 6.24 -1.72 -5.22
CA GLY A 290 7.17 -1.87 -6.34
C GLY A 290 8.42 -1.01 -6.16
N ASN A 291 9.38 -1.13 -7.09
CA ASN A 291 10.62 -0.37 -7.06
C ASN A 291 10.61 0.73 -8.13
N GLY A 292 11.23 1.88 -7.84
CA GLY A 292 11.48 2.94 -8.82
C GLY A 292 10.22 3.54 -9.46
N MET A 293 9.08 3.59 -8.76
CA MET A 293 7.89 4.25 -9.27
C MET A 293 8.09 5.77 -9.27
N ASN A 294 8.00 6.38 -10.46
CA ASN A 294 8.10 7.83 -10.61
C ASN A 294 6.68 8.41 -10.73
N LEU A 295 6.14 8.90 -9.63
CA LEU A 295 4.86 9.61 -9.65
C LEU A 295 5.08 11.04 -10.14
N SER A 296 4.18 11.54 -10.97
CA SER A 296 4.24 12.92 -11.47
C SER A 296 4.26 13.95 -10.33
N THR A 297 5.13 14.94 -10.44
CA THR A 297 5.38 15.96 -9.40
C THR A 297 4.21 16.92 -9.17
N THR A 298 3.24 16.96 -10.08
CA THR A 298 2.21 18.02 -10.14
C THR A 298 0.79 17.55 -9.83
N THR A 299 0.55 16.25 -9.75
CA THR A 299 -0.80 15.71 -9.52
C THR A 299 -0.89 15.12 -8.12
N ALA A 300 -1.85 15.56 -7.33
CA ALA A 300 -2.20 14.91 -6.07
C ALA A 300 -2.85 13.55 -6.37
N TYR A 301 -2.31 12.50 -5.77
CA TYR A 301 -2.90 11.16 -5.83
C TYR A 301 -3.59 10.89 -4.49
N GLU A 302 -4.87 10.56 -4.56
CA GLU A 302 -5.68 10.20 -3.39
C GLU A 302 -6.44 8.90 -3.65
N ASN A 303 -6.48 8.02 -2.64
CA ASN A 303 -7.26 6.78 -2.69
C ASN A 303 -6.89 5.85 -3.86
N VAL A 304 -5.60 5.69 -4.18
CA VAL A 304 -5.07 4.94 -5.31
C VAL A 304 -4.23 3.75 -4.86
N ILE A 305 -4.35 2.64 -5.56
CA ILE A 305 -3.45 1.49 -5.43
C ILE A 305 -2.57 1.41 -6.67
N LEU A 306 -1.26 1.54 -6.49
CA LEU A 306 -0.25 1.47 -7.53
C LEU A 306 0.60 0.21 -7.33
N LEU A 307 0.60 -0.68 -8.31
CA LEU A 307 1.36 -1.91 -8.29
C LEU A 307 2.27 -1.96 -9.51
N GLY A 308 3.58 -2.00 -9.31
CA GLY A 308 4.51 -2.18 -10.43
C GLY A 308 5.69 -1.21 -10.47
N HIS A 309 6.19 -1.00 -11.68
CA HIS A 309 7.32 -0.16 -12.02
C HIS A 309 7.00 0.55 -13.35
N ASP A 310 7.47 1.76 -13.56
CA ASP A 310 7.23 2.57 -14.77
C ASP A 310 8.03 2.15 -16.02
N GLN A 311 8.87 1.12 -15.90
CA GLN A 311 9.81 0.69 -16.95
C GLN A 311 9.35 -0.59 -17.69
N ALA A 312 9.94 -0.88 -18.83
CA ALA A 312 9.61 -2.00 -19.72
C ALA A 312 9.59 -3.40 -19.04
N ASN A 313 10.26 -3.55 -17.90
CA ASN A 313 10.32 -4.78 -17.10
C ASN A 313 9.42 -4.73 -15.84
N SER A 314 8.33 -3.95 -15.86
CA SER A 314 7.43 -3.86 -14.72
C SER A 314 6.92 -5.25 -14.28
N PRO A 315 6.80 -5.48 -12.96
CA PRO A 315 6.36 -6.75 -12.45
C PRO A 315 4.97 -7.13 -12.96
N LYS A 316 4.74 -8.41 -13.07
CA LYS A 316 3.43 -8.98 -13.39
C LYS A 316 2.69 -9.28 -12.09
N ILE A 317 1.40 -8.98 -12.06
CA ILE A 317 0.54 -9.23 -10.90
C ILE A 317 -0.23 -10.51 -11.14
N GLY A 318 -0.01 -11.51 -10.31
CA GLY A 318 -0.75 -12.77 -10.30
C GLY A 318 -1.72 -12.81 -9.11
N MET A 319 -3.00 -13.01 -9.35
CA MET A 319 -4.01 -13.28 -8.32
C MET A 319 -4.43 -14.74 -8.44
N GLY A 320 -4.07 -15.56 -7.46
CA GLY A 320 -4.32 -17.00 -7.48
C GLY A 320 -3.48 -17.77 -8.49
N ILE A 321 -2.41 -17.17 -9.02
CA ILE A 321 -1.49 -17.80 -9.97
C ILE A 321 -0.03 -17.48 -9.63
N TYR A 322 0.80 -18.48 -9.68
CA TYR A 322 2.22 -18.44 -9.32
C TYR A 322 3.13 -17.86 -10.44
N LYS A 323 2.79 -18.08 -11.72
CA LYS A 323 3.53 -17.54 -12.86
C LYS A 323 2.59 -16.75 -13.77
N PRO A 324 2.39 -15.47 -13.53
CA PRO A 324 1.54 -14.66 -14.39
C PRO A 324 2.20 -14.45 -15.77
N ASP A 325 1.45 -14.67 -16.82
CA ASP A 325 1.88 -14.46 -18.19
C ASP A 325 1.71 -13.01 -18.65
N GLU A 326 0.70 -12.34 -18.10
CA GLU A 326 0.33 -10.96 -18.43
C GLU A 326 0.62 -10.01 -17.26
N LYS A 327 0.55 -8.70 -17.50
CA LYS A 327 0.74 -7.66 -16.46
C LYS A 327 -0.23 -7.82 -15.28
N LEU A 328 -1.47 -8.20 -15.55
CA LEU A 328 -2.44 -8.66 -14.57
C LEU A 328 -2.98 -10.02 -15.01
N HIS A 329 -2.72 -11.07 -14.25
CA HIS A 329 -3.23 -12.41 -14.49
C HIS A 329 -4.00 -12.90 -13.26
N VAL A 330 -5.31 -13.08 -13.42
CA VAL A 330 -6.20 -13.56 -12.36
C VAL A 330 -6.66 -14.97 -12.69
N ALA A 331 -6.32 -15.93 -11.83
CA ALA A 331 -6.84 -17.30 -11.92
C ALA A 331 -8.19 -17.37 -11.21
N GLY A 332 -9.24 -16.88 -11.87
CA GLY A 332 -10.57 -16.81 -11.30
C GLY A 332 -11.40 -15.66 -11.89
N ASN A 333 -12.50 -15.35 -11.26
CA ASN A 333 -13.42 -14.30 -11.68
C ASN A 333 -12.96 -12.91 -11.21
N ILE A 334 -13.10 -11.90 -12.06
CA ILE A 334 -12.92 -10.50 -11.69
C ILE A 334 -14.31 -9.88 -11.49
N ALA A 335 -14.60 -9.43 -10.27
CA ALA A 335 -15.80 -8.64 -9.99
C ALA A 335 -15.44 -7.14 -10.03
N VAL A 336 -16.04 -6.41 -10.93
CA VAL A 336 -15.91 -4.96 -11.04
C VAL A 336 -17.21 -4.34 -10.55
N GLY A 337 -17.17 -3.61 -9.45
CA GLY A 337 -18.34 -2.90 -8.96
C GLY A 337 -18.47 -2.85 -7.43
N TYR A 338 -19.34 -1.96 -6.99
CA TYR A 338 -19.71 -1.80 -5.58
C TYR A 338 -21.11 -2.44 -5.36
N LYS A 339 -21.19 -3.36 -4.41
CA LYS A 339 -22.49 -3.87 -3.96
C LYS A 339 -23.11 -2.84 -3.02
N LYS A 340 -23.90 -1.92 -3.55
CA LYS A 340 -24.65 -0.97 -2.74
C LYS A 340 -25.90 -1.64 -2.19
N SER A 341 -25.96 -1.82 -0.90
CA SER A 341 -27.18 -2.20 -0.19
C SER A 341 -28.03 -0.93 0.03
N GLY A 342 -29.04 -0.72 -0.81
CA GLY A 342 -30.01 0.38 -0.68
C GLY A 342 -30.55 0.90 -2.01
N PRO A 343 -31.74 1.50 -2.03
CA PRO A 343 -32.35 2.02 -3.25
C PRO A 343 -31.61 3.28 -3.74
N THR A 344 -31.02 3.21 -4.93
CA THR A 344 -30.46 4.38 -5.60
C THR A 344 -31.39 4.84 -6.70
N THR A 345 -31.86 6.05 -6.61
CA THR A 345 -32.81 6.71 -7.50
C THR A 345 -32.17 7.51 -8.63
N TYR A 346 -30.96 7.15 -9.10
CA TYR A 346 -30.32 7.91 -10.17
C TYR A 346 -29.93 7.02 -11.33
N PRO A 347 -30.37 7.34 -12.57
CA PRO A 347 -29.77 6.79 -13.76
C PRO A 347 -28.33 7.30 -13.87
N GLY A 348 -27.38 6.41 -14.00
CA GLY A 348 -25.96 6.76 -14.09
C GLY A 348 -25.12 5.65 -14.67
N ILE A 349 -23.93 6.01 -15.13
CA ILE A 349 -22.92 5.06 -15.56
C ILE A 349 -22.46 4.31 -14.30
N GLY A 350 -22.68 3.01 -14.25
CA GLY A 350 -22.16 2.11 -13.24
C GLY A 350 -20.65 1.89 -13.40
N ASN A 351 -20.09 0.92 -12.67
CA ASN A 351 -18.68 0.56 -12.81
C ASN A 351 -18.37 0.05 -14.22
N TYR A 352 -17.21 0.41 -14.74
CA TYR A 352 -16.79 0.04 -16.09
C TYR A 352 -15.38 -0.57 -16.09
N LEU A 353 -15.10 -1.40 -17.08
CA LEU A 353 -13.78 -1.86 -17.45
C LEU A 353 -13.44 -1.18 -18.79
N SER A 354 -12.45 -0.30 -18.77
CA SER A 354 -11.96 0.39 -19.97
C SER A 354 -10.59 -0.15 -20.39
N PHE A 355 -10.40 -0.20 -21.71
CA PHE A 355 -9.10 -0.44 -22.32
C PHE A 355 -8.73 0.82 -23.09
N GLU A 356 -7.74 1.56 -22.57
CA GLU A 356 -7.22 2.75 -23.24
C GLU A 356 -5.97 2.36 -24.02
N GLY A 357 -6.00 2.61 -25.34
CA GLY A 357 -4.85 2.43 -26.21
C GLY A 357 -4.00 3.69 -26.25
N THR A 358 -2.75 3.62 -25.79
CA THR A 358 -1.75 4.65 -26.08
C THR A 358 -1.03 4.27 -27.37
N ALA A 359 -1.31 4.96 -28.46
CA ALA A 359 -0.48 4.84 -29.64
C ALA A 359 0.87 5.54 -29.41
N PRO A 360 2.02 4.90 -29.68
CA PRO A 360 3.32 5.53 -29.60
C PRO A 360 3.59 6.35 -30.86
N TRP A 361 2.96 7.51 -31.02
CA TRP A 361 3.32 8.44 -32.07
C TRP A 361 3.87 9.72 -31.46
N SER A 362 5.09 10.04 -31.83
CA SER A 362 6.00 11.00 -31.21
C SER A 362 5.76 12.46 -31.55
N ASP A 363 4.60 12.88 -31.99
CA ASP A 363 4.39 14.23 -32.53
C ASP A 363 3.20 15.02 -31.97
N GLY A 364 2.80 14.70 -30.71
CA GLY A 364 2.13 15.71 -29.86
C GLY A 364 0.82 16.33 -30.36
N MET A 365 0.19 15.79 -31.39
CA MET A 365 -1.11 16.25 -31.87
C MET A 365 -2.10 15.11 -31.90
N PHE A 366 -3.07 15.22 -31.03
CA PHE A 366 -4.29 14.43 -30.78
C PHE A 366 -4.18 13.43 -29.64
N PRO A 367 -4.87 13.67 -28.53
CA PRO A 367 -5.21 12.59 -27.62
C PRO A 367 -6.22 11.70 -28.37
N ASN A 368 -5.78 10.56 -28.87
CA ASN A 368 -6.68 9.52 -29.35
C ASN A 368 -7.49 9.01 -28.15
N SER A 369 -8.75 9.36 -28.14
CA SER A 369 -9.71 8.97 -27.14
C SER A 369 -10.48 7.70 -27.53
N ASP A 370 -9.82 6.76 -28.24
CA ASP A 370 -10.41 5.46 -28.56
C ASP A 370 -10.55 4.64 -27.29
N VAL A 371 -11.71 4.71 -26.69
CA VAL A 371 -12.05 3.97 -25.48
C VAL A 371 -12.89 2.76 -25.86
N LEU A 372 -12.39 1.57 -25.56
CA LEU A 372 -13.21 0.36 -25.51
C LEU A 372 -13.61 0.13 -24.06
N ALA A 373 -14.86 0.32 -23.72
CA ALA A 373 -15.34 0.15 -22.36
C ALA A 373 -16.58 -0.76 -22.29
N PHE A 374 -16.54 -1.69 -21.33
CA PHE A 374 -17.73 -2.43 -20.92
C PHE A 374 -18.24 -1.80 -19.63
N TYR A 375 -19.51 -1.36 -19.64
CA TYR A 375 -20.10 -0.77 -18.45
C TYR A 375 -21.56 -1.18 -18.28
N ARG A 376 -21.98 -1.23 -17.01
CA ARG A 376 -23.39 -1.42 -16.66
C ARG A 376 -24.07 -0.06 -16.62
N TYR A 377 -25.16 0.07 -17.35
CA TYR A 377 -26.02 1.25 -17.32
C TYR A 377 -27.36 0.89 -16.68
N ASP A 378 -27.65 1.53 -15.55
CA ASP A 378 -28.89 1.35 -14.79
C ASP A 378 -29.81 2.54 -15.07
N TYR A 379 -30.94 2.31 -15.73
CA TYR A 379 -31.93 3.36 -16.05
C TYR A 379 -33.21 3.25 -15.22
N SER A 380 -33.39 2.17 -14.45
CA SER A 380 -34.42 2.02 -13.41
C SER A 380 -34.00 0.95 -12.42
N GLN A 381 -34.70 0.82 -11.28
CA GLN A 381 -34.39 -0.14 -10.23
C GLN A 381 -34.32 -1.60 -10.71
N ASP A 382 -35.06 -1.96 -11.74
CA ASP A 382 -35.18 -3.35 -12.24
C ASP A 382 -34.64 -3.56 -13.65
N HIS A 383 -34.01 -2.53 -14.25
CA HIS A 383 -33.53 -2.60 -15.62
C HIS A 383 -32.07 -2.13 -15.73
N SER A 384 -31.19 -3.08 -15.97
CA SER A 384 -29.76 -2.85 -16.23
C SER A 384 -29.42 -3.29 -17.66
N GLN A 385 -28.54 -2.57 -18.30
CA GLN A 385 -27.96 -2.95 -19.58
C GLN A 385 -26.46 -3.07 -19.48
N LEU A 386 -25.87 -4.13 -20.04
CA LEU A 386 -24.45 -4.16 -20.34
C LEU A 386 -24.25 -3.39 -21.65
N ARG A 387 -23.52 -2.29 -21.57
CA ARG A 387 -23.18 -1.47 -22.74
C ARG A 387 -21.71 -1.62 -23.07
N LEU A 388 -21.41 -1.71 -24.35
CA LEU A 388 -20.09 -1.61 -24.92
C LEU A 388 -19.99 -0.24 -25.58
N LEU A 389 -19.06 0.60 -25.10
CA LEU A 389 -18.70 1.84 -25.75
C LEU A 389 -17.49 1.59 -26.64
N ILE A 390 -17.58 1.93 -27.91
CA ILE A 390 -16.47 1.99 -28.85
C ILE A 390 -16.35 3.45 -29.22
N GLY A 391 -15.25 4.09 -28.85
CA GLY A 391 -14.98 5.47 -29.22
C GLY A 391 -14.65 5.56 -30.70
N ASP A 392 -15.11 6.59 -31.38
CA ASP A 392 -14.86 6.86 -32.80
C ASP A 392 -14.30 8.27 -32.95
N ASN A 393 -13.10 8.37 -33.48
CA ASN A 393 -12.44 9.61 -33.88
C ASN A 393 -12.48 9.76 -35.41
N GLU A 394 -13.63 9.93 -36.02
CA GLU A 394 -13.77 10.28 -37.44
C GLU A 394 -12.92 9.45 -38.42
N GLY A 395 -12.86 8.14 -38.24
CA GLY A 395 -12.14 7.24 -39.15
C GLY A 395 -12.85 5.91 -39.29
N SER A 396 -13.18 5.47 -40.50
CA SER A 396 -14.04 4.35 -40.89
C SER A 396 -13.52 2.94 -40.50
N GLY A 397 -12.81 2.78 -39.37
CA GLY A 397 -12.12 1.53 -39.03
C GLY A 397 -12.63 0.75 -37.83
N ASP A 398 -13.41 1.37 -36.95
CA ASP A 398 -13.74 0.76 -35.67
C ASP A 398 -14.87 -0.25 -35.78
N SER A 399 -14.71 -1.40 -35.19
CA SER A 399 -15.74 -2.44 -35.21
C SER A 399 -15.65 -3.32 -33.97
N PHE A 400 -16.79 -3.80 -33.52
CA PHE A 400 -16.90 -4.88 -32.55
C PHE A 400 -17.23 -6.17 -33.25
N SER A 401 -16.42 -7.20 -33.07
CA SER A 401 -16.69 -8.51 -33.65
C SER A 401 -16.66 -9.61 -32.60
N ILE A 402 -17.55 -10.59 -32.74
CA ILE A 402 -17.57 -11.83 -31.98
C ILE A 402 -17.22 -12.96 -32.91
N GLY A 403 -16.14 -13.68 -32.66
CA GLY A 403 -15.69 -14.80 -33.47
C GLY A 403 -15.24 -15.97 -32.62
N VAL A 404 -15.07 -17.13 -33.25
CA VAL A 404 -14.53 -18.34 -32.65
C VAL A 404 -13.15 -18.64 -33.22
N ARG A 405 -12.20 -18.95 -32.34
CA ARG A 405 -10.90 -19.48 -32.77
C ARG A 405 -11.03 -20.97 -33.08
N PRO A 406 -10.65 -21.44 -34.27
CA PRO A 406 -10.66 -22.87 -34.56
C PRO A 406 -9.68 -23.63 -33.64
N HIS A 407 -10.11 -24.77 -33.12
CA HIS A 407 -9.31 -25.59 -32.18
C HIS A 407 -7.99 -26.12 -32.80
N SER A 408 -7.92 -26.24 -34.13
CA SER A 408 -6.75 -26.74 -34.87
C SER A 408 -5.56 -25.77 -34.93
N ALA A 409 -5.73 -24.52 -34.51
CA ALA A 409 -4.65 -23.53 -34.50
C ALA A 409 -3.73 -23.62 -33.27
N ALA A 410 -3.95 -24.56 -32.35
CA ALA A 410 -3.20 -24.68 -31.10
C ALA A 410 -1.75 -25.10 -31.27
N ASN A 411 -1.36 -25.68 -32.41
CA ASN A 411 -0.01 -26.29 -32.64
C ASN A 411 0.89 -25.51 -33.62
N SER A 412 0.49 -24.34 -34.10
CA SER A 412 1.29 -23.57 -35.06
C SER A 412 2.02 -22.41 -34.40
N GLY A 413 2.99 -22.70 -33.49
CA GLY A 413 4.10 -21.82 -33.14
C GLY A 413 3.78 -20.35 -32.77
N TYR A 414 2.56 -20.04 -32.30
CA TYR A 414 2.20 -18.67 -31.91
C TYR A 414 2.84 -18.30 -30.58
N SER A 415 3.90 -17.53 -30.65
CA SER A 415 4.33 -16.76 -29.48
C SER A 415 3.36 -15.58 -29.28
N ARG A 416 2.96 -15.32 -28.04
CA ARG A 416 2.01 -14.28 -27.63
C ARG A 416 2.40 -12.82 -28.01
N GLY A 417 3.45 -12.64 -28.80
CA GLY A 417 3.96 -11.32 -29.18
C GLY A 417 3.58 -10.81 -30.57
N ASN A 418 2.78 -11.55 -31.35
CA ASN A 418 2.52 -11.14 -32.75
C ASN A 418 1.02 -11.07 -33.04
N ILE A 419 0.41 -9.95 -32.68
CA ILE A 419 -1.02 -9.65 -32.87
C ILE A 419 -1.42 -9.69 -34.37
N ALA A 420 -0.51 -9.37 -35.28
CA ALA A 420 -0.77 -9.38 -36.73
C ALA A 420 -1.18 -10.75 -37.29
N ASN A 421 -0.82 -11.85 -36.62
CA ASN A 421 -1.17 -13.21 -37.06
C ASN A 421 -2.50 -13.72 -36.49
N ILE A 422 -3.09 -13.03 -35.50
CA ILE A 422 -4.40 -13.42 -34.92
C ILE A 422 -5.53 -13.13 -35.91
N ALA A 423 -5.43 -12.07 -36.68
CA ALA A 423 -6.44 -11.67 -37.65
C ALA A 423 -6.71 -12.73 -38.73
N ASN A 424 -5.72 -13.52 -39.11
CA ASN A 424 -5.86 -14.55 -40.14
C ASN A 424 -6.49 -15.88 -39.67
N VAL A 425 -6.69 -16.04 -38.36
CA VAL A 425 -7.21 -17.28 -37.75
C VAL A 425 -8.56 -17.05 -37.06
N TYR A 426 -9.01 -15.80 -36.99
CA TYR A 426 -10.22 -15.41 -36.31
C TYR A 426 -11.42 -15.49 -37.27
N SER A 427 -12.42 -16.32 -36.96
CA SER A 427 -13.67 -16.41 -37.72
C SER A 427 -14.70 -15.52 -37.06
N GLU A 428 -14.99 -14.36 -37.66
CA GLU A 428 -16.04 -13.45 -37.19
C GLU A 428 -17.40 -14.11 -37.29
N LYS A 429 -18.17 -14.14 -36.20
CA LYS A 429 -19.55 -14.61 -36.18
C LYS A 429 -20.54 -13.45 -36.18
N PHE A 430 -20.17 -12.36 -35.57
CA PHE A 430 -20.94 -11.12 -35.57
C PHE A 430 -19.97 -9.95 -35.64
N LYS A 431 -20.30 -8.94 -36.39
CA LYS A 431 -19.55 -7.68 -36.46
C LYS A 431 -20.55 -6.52 -36.47
N PHE A 432 -20.30 -5.54 -35.60
CA PHE A 432 -20.97 -4.25 -35.63
C PHE A 432 -19.91 -3.22 -36.00
N ALA A 433 -20.07 -2.60 -37.15
CA ALA A 433 -19.13 -1.60 -37.62
C ALA A 433 -19.57 -0.19 -37.17
N ALA A 434 -18.64 0.74 -37.05
CA ALA A 434 -18.88 2.13 -36.61
C ALA A 434 -19.83 2.88 -37.58
N ASP A 435 -19.88 2.47 -38.86
CA ASP A 435 -20.83 3.00 -39.88
C ASP A 435 -22.28 2.56 -39.64
N GLY A 436 -22.58 1.89 -38.53
CA GLY A 436 -23.91 1.39 -38.18
C GLY A 436 -24.30 0.09 -38.87
N GLN A 437 -23.39 -0.56 -39.59
CA GLN A 437 -23.67 -1.85 -40.22
C GLN A 437 -23.43 -2.99 -39.24
N ALA A 438 -24.29 -3.99 -39.32
CA ALA A 438 -24.18 -5.21 -38.54
C ALA A 438 -24.09 -6.41 -39.46
N TYR A 439 -23.10 -7.24 -39.24
CA TYR A 439 -22.84 -8.46 -40.01
C TYR A 439 -23.04 -9.67 -39.10
N LYS A 440 -23.73 -10.69 -39.60
CA LYS A 440 -23.93 -11.96 -38.91
C LYS A 440 -23.68 -13.12 -39.87
N HIS A 441 -22.76 -13.97 -39.51
CA HIS A 441 -22.51 -15.19 -40.27
C HIS A 441 -23.58 -16.24 -39.93
N GLY A 442 -24.43 -16.57 -40.90
CA GLY A 442 -25.26 -17.81 -40.88
C GLY A 442 -26.67 -17.70 -40.32
N SER A 443 -27.36 -16.54 -40.28
CA SER A 443 -28.78 -16.49 -39.98
C SER A 443 -29.52 -15.25 -40.51
N ASN A 444 -30.82 -15.39 -40.65
CA ASN A 444 -31.67 -14.76 -41.65
C ASN A 444 -32.48 -13.55 -41.22
N VAL A 445 -32.34 -12.97 -40.07
CA VAL A 445 -33.21 -11.85 -39.68
C VAL A 445 -32.44 -10.76 -38.95
N TRP A 446 -32.26 -9.66 -39.63
CA TRP A 446 -31.92 -8.36 -39.07
C TRP A 446 -32.94 -7.33 -39.59
N THR A 447 -33.30 -6.36 -38.76
CA THR A 447 -34.12 -5.23 -39.18
C THR A 447 -33.28 -4.30 -40.05
N VAL A 448 -33.63 -4.11 -41.30
CA VAL A 448 -32.96 -3.17 -42.21
C VAL A 448 -33.78 -1.91 -42.38
N PHE A 449 -33.10 -0.77 -42.41
CA PHE A 449 -33.75 0.49 -42.76
C PHE A 449 -34.33 0.41 -44.18
N SER A 450 -35.61 0.76 -44.37
CA SER A 450 -36.32 0.68 -45.64
C SER A 450 -36.99 2.01 -46.04
N ASP A 451 -36.47 3.13 -45.55
CA ASP A 451 -36.98 4.47 -45.84
C ASP A 451 -36.63 4.88 -47.28
N ALA A 452 -37.62 5.40 -48.02
CA ALA A 452 -37.43 5.83 -49.40
C ALA A 452 -36.42 6.97 -49.56
N ARG A 453 -36.18 7.76 -48.51
CA ARG A 453 -35.23 8.88 -48.51
C ARG A 453 -33.77 8.46 -48.59
N ILE A 454 -33.46 7.20 -48.22
CA ILE A 454 -32.11 6.63 -48.25
C ILE A 454 -31.92 5.59 -49.36
N LYS A 455 -32.91 5.39 -50.24
CA LYS A 455 -32.85 4.44 -51.35
C LYS A 455 -32.81 5.17 -52.66
N GLU A 456 -31.93 4.76 -53.56
CA GLU A 456 -31.84 5.22 -54.92
C GLU A 456 -31.98 4.06 -55.92
N ASN A 457 -32.24 4.37 -57.19
CA ASN A 457 -32.38 3.37 -58.28
C ASN A 457 -33.41 2.29 -58.01
N VAL A 458 -34.51 2.62 -57.31
CA VAL A 458 -35.57 1.69 -56.95
C VAL A 458 -36.29 1.20 -58.23
N LYS A 459 -36.21 -0.11 -58.45
CA LYS A 459 -36.92 -0.78 -59.62
C LYS A 459 -37.84 -1.85 -59.05
N PRO A 460 -38.98 -2.13 -59.81
CA PRO A 460 -39.83 -3.22 -59.42
C PRO A 460 -39.07 -4.55 -59.35
N TYR A 461 -39.37 -5.32 -58.32
CA TYR A 461 -38.90 -6.69 -58.22
C TYR A 461 -39.79 -7.59 -59.04
N THR A 462 -39.22 -8.33 -60.00
CA THR A 462 -40.02 -9.00 -61.07
C THR A 462 -40.15 -10.51 -60.91
N LYS A 463 -39.37 -11.13 -59.98
CA LYS A 463 -39.51 -12.56 -59.74
C LYS A 463 -40.78 -12.84 -58.94
N GLY A 464 -41.46 -13.93 -59.22
CA GLY A 464 -42.79 -14.24 -58.62
C GLY A 464 -43.16 -15.71 -58.70
N LEU A 465 -44.39 -15.98 -59.16
CA LEU A 465 -44.99 -17.32 -59.20
C LEU A 465 -44.15 -18.32 -60.03
N LYS A 466 -43.58 -17.88 -61.13
CA LYS A 466 -42.80 -18.72 -62.02
C LYS A 466 -41.55 -19.29 -61.32
N GLU A 467 -40.84 -18.46 -60.58
CA GLU A 467 -39.64 -18.85 -59.86
C GLU A 467 -39.97 -19.67 -58.59
N ILE A 468 -40.98 -19.27 -57.82
CA ILE A 468 -41.48 -20.01 -56.67
C ILE A 468 -41.86 -21.45 -57.01
N LEU A 469 -42.52 -21.70 -58.12
CA LEU A 469 -42.92 -23.03 -58.54
C LEU A 469 -41.74 -23.94 -58.94
N GLN A 470 -40.59 -23.38 -59.20
CA GLN A 470 -39.34 -24.12 -59.51
C GLN A 470 -38.50 -24.44 -58.31
N ILE A 471 -38.72 -23.78 -57.15
CA ILE A 471 -38.00 -24.01 -55.94
C ILE A 471 -38.54 -25.29 -55.29
N ARG A 472 -37.65 -26.20 -54.98
CA ARG A 472 -37.94 -27.48 -54.33
C ARG A 472 -37.60 -27.44 -52.84
N PRO A 473 -38.53 -27.32 -51.91
CA PRO A 473 -38.32 -27.49 -50.51
C PRO A 473 -37.96 -28.94 -50.17
N VAL A 474 -37.00 -29.13 -49.27
CA VAL A 474 -36.54 -30.47 -48.84
C VAL A 474 -36.36 -30.51 -47.33
N ASN A 475 -36.56 -31.70 -46.76
CA ASN A 475 -36.09 -32.01 -45.44
C ASN A 475 -34.70 -32.68 -45.53
N PHE A 476 -33.78 -32.30 -44.69
CA PHE A 476 -32.42 -32.84 -44.70
C PHE A 476 -31.80 -32.89 -43.30
N ASN A 477 -30.81 -33.75 -43.16
CA ASN A 477 -29.94 -33.75 -42.02
C ASN A 477 -28.51 -33.35 -42.49
N TYR A 478 -27.81 -32.62 -41.68
CA TYR A 478 -26.40 -32.36 -41.96
C TYR A 478 -25.59 -33.65 -41.82
N LYS A 479 -24.57 -33.83 -42.64
CA LYS A 479 -23.61 -34.92 -42.48
C LYS A 479 -22.90 -34.77 -41.13
N LYS A 480 -22.48 -35.90 -40.54
CA LYS A 480 -21.80 -35.92 -39.22
C LYS A 480 -20.61 -34.98 -39.16
N GLU A 481 -19.87 -34.87 -40.28
CA GLU A 481 -18.69 -34.00 -40.39
C GLU A 481 -19.03 -32.50 -40.29
N ALA A 482 -20.30 -32.11 -40.45
CA ALA A 482 -20.73 -30.71 -40.36
C ALA A 482 -21.03 -30.26 -38.90
N ASP A 483 -20.95 -31.18 -37.93
CA ASP A 483 -21.15 -30.94 -36.49
C ASP A 483 -22.41 -30.13 -36.12
N LYS A 484 -23.57 -30.51 -36.79
CA LYS A 484 -24.88 -29.86 -36.58
C LYS A 484 -25.87 -30.73 -35.80
N GLY A 485 -25.41 -31.88 -35.28
CA GLY A 485 -26.25 -32.86 -34.60
C GLY A 485 -27.22 -33.61 -35.51
N ASP A 486 -28.04 -34.50 -34.96
CA ASP A 486 -28.92 -35.41 -35.68
C ASP A 486 -30.32 -34.81 -35.99
N LYS A 487 -30.49 -33.49 -35.91
CA LYS A 487 -31.76 -32.81 -36.13
C LYS A 487 -32.08 -32.72 -37.62
N THR A 488 -33.35 -33.01 -37.98
CA THR A 488 -33.88 -32.76 -39.34
C THR A 488 -34.24 -31.29 -39.52
N TYR A 489 -33.81 -30.72 -40.63
CA TYR A 489 -34.07 -29.34 -41.02
C TYR A 489 -34.90 -29.29 -42.27
N ALA A 490 -35.74 -28.28 -42.42
CA ALA A 490 -36.41 -27.95 -43.66
C ALA A 490 -35.68 -26.79 -44.35
N GLY A 491 -35.50 -26.87 -45.66
CA GLY A 491 -34.79 -25.83 -46.42
C GLY A 491 -34.74 -26.15 -47.92
N VAL A 492 -33.75 -25.62 -48.59
CA VAL A 492 -33.49 -25.83 -50.01
C VAL A 492 -32.04 -26.22 -50.24
N ILE A 493 -31.73 -26.84 -51.37
CA ILE A 493 -30.37 -27.10 -51.80
C ILE A 493 -29.84 -25.88 -52.55
N ALA A 494 -28.76 -25.28 -52.08
CA ALA A 494 -28.21 -24.04 -52.64
C ALA A 494 -27.90 -24.15 -54.14
N GLN A 495 -27.34 -25.27 -54.60
CA GLN A 495 -27.04 -25.52 -56.01
C GLN A 495 -28.28 -25.63 -56.92
N GLU A 496 -29.42 -26.06 -56.37
CA GLU A 496 -30.68 -26.10 -57.09
C GLU A 496 -31.28 -24.68 -57.14
N LEU A 497 -31.27 -23.97 -56.02
CA LEU A 497 -31.78 -22.60 -55.94
C LEU A 497 -30.98 -21.64 -56.82
N GLU A 498 -29.69 -21.80 -56.96
CA GLU A 498 -28.81 -20.99 -57.80
C GLU A 498 -29.26 -20.98 -59.28
N LYS A 499 -29.78 -22.10 -59.75
CA LYS A 499 -30.31 -22.20 -61.14
C LYS A 499 -31.60 -21.40 -61.36
N VAL A 500 -32.34 -21.18 -60.29
CA VAL A 500 -33.66 -20.50 -60.36
C VAL A 500 -33.50 -19.03 -59.96
N VAL A 501 -32.76 -18.76 -58.86
CA VAL A 501 -32.55 -17.44 -58.29
C VAL A 501 -31.09 -17.29 -57.87
N PRO A 502 -30.17 -17.02 -58.82
CA PRO A 502 -28.74 -16.90 -58.53
C PRO A 502 -28.40 -15.84 -57.46
N THR A 503 -29.20 -14.78 -57.38
CA THR A 503 -29.00 -13.66 -56.43
C THR A 503 -29.17 -14.06 -54.96
N MET A 504 -29.80 -15.21 -54.70
CA MET A 504 -30.01 -15.74 -53.34
C MET A 504 -28.90 -16.69 -52.89
N VAL A 505 -27.88 -16.95 -53.68
CA VAL A 505 -26.86 -17.92 -53.38
C VAL A 505 -25.50 -17.26 -53.41
N ASN A 506 -24.82 -17.36 -52.27
CA ASN A 506 -23.46 -16.86 -52.12
C ASN A 506 -22.48 -18.04 -51.96
N THR A 507 -21.30 -17.96 -52.57
CA THR A 507 -20.22 -18.91 -52.38
C THR A 507 -19.27 -18.36 -51.32
N THR A 508 -19.04 -19.11 -50.26
CA THR A 508 -18.12 -18.67 -49.19
C THR A 508 -16.70 -19.15 -49.51
N ASN A 509 -15.71 -18.38 -49.11
CA ASN A 509 -14.31 -18.78 -49.18
C ASN A 509 -13.94 -19.70 -48.01
N GLU A 510 -14.87 -20.07 -47.15
CA GLU A 510 -14.65 -20.94 -46.01
C GLU A 510 -14.52 -22.40 -46.44
N LYS A 511 -13.55 -23.09 -45.88
CA LYS A 511 -13.36 -24.53 -46.02
C LYS A 511 -13.98 -25.20 -44.80
N ILE A 512 -15.06 -25.96 -44.97
CA ILE A 512 -15.65 -26.74 -43.88
C ILE A 512 -15.31 -28.22 -44.12
N ASN A 513 -14.57 -28.80 -43.19
CA ASN A 513 -14.14 -30.21 -43.22
C ASN A 513 -13.53 -30.65 -44.56
N GLY A 514 -12.68 -29.82 -45.15
CA GLY A 514 -11.98 -30.10 -46.38
C GLY A 514 -12.74 -29.77 -47.68
N VAL A 515 -14.01 -29.35 -47.61
CA VAL A 515 -14.82 -28.92 -48.76
C VAL A 515 -14.71 -27.39 -48.94
N GLU A 516 -14.23 -26.98 -50.11
CA GLU A 516 -14.10 -25.57 -50.51
C GLU A 516 -15.33 -25.13 -51.35
N GLY A 517 -15.56 -23.82 -51.43
CA GLY A 517 -16.63 -23.24 -52.23
C GLY A 517 -18.03 -23.60 -51.74
N ILE A 518 -18.21 -23.67 -50.43
CA ILE A 518 -19.54 -23.96 -49.86
C ILE A 518 -20.50 -22.83 -50.17
N LYS A 519 -21.69 -23.23 -50.62
CA LYS A 519 -22.74 -22.27 -50.94
C LYS A 519 -23.69 -22.05 -49.79
N SER A 520 -23.99 -20.78 -49.51
CA SER A 520 -25.01 -20.34 -48.55
C SER A 520 -26.21 -19.71 -49.26
N VAL A 521 -27.36 -19.76 -48.63
CA VAL A 521 -28.59 -19.19 -49.15
C VAL A 521 -29.00 -17.97 -48.32
N ASP A 522 -29.22 -16.83 -48.99
CA ASP A 522 -29.84 -15.66 -48.40
C ASP A 522 -31.38 -15.75 -48.67
N GLY A 523 -32.14 -15.85 -47.57
CA GLY A 523 -33.60 -16.03 -47.65
C GLY A 523 -34.41 -14.75 -47.89
N ASN A 524 -33.79 -13.58 -47.99
CA ASN A 524 -34.47 -12.29 -48.03
C ASN A 524 -35.40 -12.13 -49.23
N GLU A 525 -35.06 -12.66 -50.42
CA GLU A 525 -35.89 -12.54 -51.63
C GLU A 525 -37.14 -13.42 -51.59
N TYR A 526 -37.23 -14.49 -50.78
CA TYR A 526 -38.39 -15.34 -50.68
C TYR A 526 -39.66 -14.57 -50.37
N THR A 527 -39.61 -13.64 -49.42
CA THR A 527 -40.77 -12.85 -49.03
C THR A 527 -41.32 -12.03 -50.21
N PHE A 528 -40.41 -11.40 -50.96
CA PHE A 528 -40.85 -10.57 -52.13
C PHE A 528 -41.35 -11.41 -53.30
N MET A 529 -40.74 -12.56 -53.59
CA MET A 529 -41.22 -13.51 -54.57
C MET A 529 -42.60 -14.05 -54.18
N LEU A 530 -42.82 -14.40 -52.91
CA LEU A 530 -44.12 -14.84 -52.43
C LEU A 530 -45.20 -13.75 -52.55
N ILE A 531 -44.86 -12.49 -52.22
CA ILE A 531 -45.79 -11.37 -52.44
C ILE A 531 -46.19 -11.24 -53.90
N ASN A 532 -45.25 -11.32 -54.83
CA ASN A 532 -45.57 -11.27 -56.27
C ASN A 532 -46.31 -12.51 -56.71
N ALA A 533 -45.92 -13.71 -56.28
CA ALA A 533 -46.60 -14.94 -56.61
C ALA A 533 -48.10 -14.94 -56.18
N VAL A 534 -48.36 -14.43 -54.95
CA VAL A 534 -49.76 -14.26 -54.46
C VAL A 534 -50.52 -13.26 -55.30
N LYS A 535 -49.93 -12.12 -55.69
CA LYS A 535 -50.57 -11.14 -56.58
C LYS A 535 -50.86 -11.73 -57.93
N GLU A 536 -49.93 -12.45 -58.55
CA GLU A 536 -50.15 -13.14 -59.86
C GLU A 536 -51.24 -14.22 -59.78
N LEU A 537 -51.28 -14.97 -58.67
CA LEU A 537 -52.26 -15.99 -58.41
C LEU A 537 -53.69 -15.35 -58.27
N SER A 538 -53.74 -14.25 -57.46
CA SER A 538 -55.01 -13.50 -57.32
C SER A 538 -55.53 -13.00 -58.63
N GLN A 539 -54.69 -12.41 -59.48
CA GLN A 539 -55.08 -11.96 -60.83
C GLN A 539 -55.54 -13.12 -61.70
N LYS A 540 -54.90 -14.28 -61.64
CA LYS A 540 -55.37 -15.48 -62.41
C LYS A 540 -56.73 -15.99 -61.93
N VAL A 541 -56.92 -15.98 -60.58
CA VAL A 541 -58.22 -16.36 -60.01
C VAL A 541 -59.33 -15.41 -60.46
N GLU A 542 -59.08 -14.08 -60.32
CA GLU A 542 -60.07 -13.08 -60.82
C GLU A 542 -60.42 -13.24 -62.28
N LYS A 543 -59.43 -13.53 -63.15
CA LYS A 543 -59.64 -13.79 -64.55
C LYS A 543 -60.49 -15.04 -64.79
N LEU A 544 -60.18 -16.13 -64.09
CA LEU A 544 -60.93 -17.37 -64.16
C LEU A 544 -62.35 -17.19 -63.64
N GLU A 545 -62.58 -16.46 -62.59
CA GLU A 545 -63.88 -16.12 -62.05
C GLU A 545 -64.71 -15.30 -63.07
N ALA A 546 -64.09 -14.32 -63.74
CA ALA A 546 -64.71 -13.56 -64.80
C ALA A 546 -65.09 -14.44 -66.02
N GLU A 547 -64.17 -15.34 -66.39
CA GLU A 547 -64.46 -16.33 -67.48
C GLU A 547 -65.59 -17.27 -67.09
N ILE A 548 -65.60 -17.79 -65.85
CA ILE A 548 -66.69 -18.62 -65.34
C ILE A 548 -68.02 -17.85 -65.33
N LYS A 549 -68.00 -16.57 -64.92
CA LYS A 549 -69.22 -15.73 -64.95
C LYS A 549 -69.76 -15.52 -66.37
N THR A 550 -68.84 -15.30 -67.32
CA THR A 550 -69.15 -15.16 -68.71
C THR A 550 -69.73 -16.47 -69.33
N LEU A 551 -69.12 -17.60 -68.95
CA LEU A 551 -69.60 -18.91 -69.39
C LEU A 551 -71.00 -19.26 -68.82
N LYS A 552 -71.20 -18.89 -67.53
CA LYS A 552 -72.52 -19.07 -66.88
C LYS A 552 -73.62 -18.17 -67.51
N SER A 553 -73.24 -16.97 -67.97
CA SER A 553 -74.20 -16.07 -68.66
C SER A 553 -74.54 -16.52 -70.09
N LYS A 554 -73.66 -17.28 -70.75
CA LYS A 554 -73.89 -17.87 -72.06
C LYS A 554 -74.71 -19.17 -72.05
N LYS A 555 -74.87 -19.76 -70.83
CA LYS A 555 -75.69 -20.99 -70.63
C LYS A 555 -77.12 -20.71 -70.13
N LYS A 556 -77.47 -19.46 -69.88
CA LYS A 556 -78.85 -18.98 -69.74
C LYS A 556 -79.29 -18.38 -71.06
#